data_053c1c05a3a6e912161d8f0204a5ca44
#
_entry.id   053c1c05a3a6e912161d8f0204a5ca44
#
_cell.length_a   1.000
_cell.length_b   1.000
_cell.length_c   1.000
_cell.angle_alpha   90.00
_cell.angle_beta   90.00
_cell.angle_gamma   90.00
#
_symmetry.space_group_name_H-M   'P 1'
#
loop_
_entity.id
_entity.type
_entity.pdbx_description
1 polymer ?
#
loop_
_entity_poly.entity_id
_entity_poly.type
_entity_poly.pdbx_seq_one_letter_code
_entity_poly.pdbx_strand_id
1 'polypeptide(L)'
;YMTVKFNQLVATIRKAYEAYDFMAIYKAVVNFITVDLSAFYLDFAKDVVYIEAADNLARRQMQTVFYDILVKITKLLTPILPHTAEEIWSYLEFEPEEYVQLSELPEAEVFEGQDNILEEWDAFMTLRNQAQKALEEARNTKVIGKSLEAHLTIYASEEVRTLLTALDSDIAQLLIVSQLTITDEAAPADAVAFEDVAFTVAHAEGAVCDRCRRVDPTT
;
A
#
# COMPACT_ATOMS: atom_id res chain seq x y z
N TYR A 1 1.90 -8.68 2.83
CA TYR A 1 1.98 -7.53 3.76
C TYR A 1 0.60 -7.07 4.23
N MET A 2 -0.27 -6.58 3.34
CA MET A 2 -1.58 -6.02 3.76
C MET A 2 -2.44 -6.99 4.56
N THR A 3 -2.45 -8.27 4.20
CA THR A 3 -3.15 -9.32 4.97
C THR A 3 -2.59 -9.44 6.39
N VAL A 4 -1.27 -9.39 6.56
CA VAL A 4 -0.62 -9.44 7.87
C VAL A 4 -0.93 -8.18 8.70
N LYS A 5 -0.83 -6.99 8.11
CA LYS A 5 -1.22 -5.73 8.76
C LYS A 5 -2.69 -5.74 9.18
N PHE A 6 -3.56 -6.24 8.32
CA PHE A 6 -4.98 -6.34 8.65
C PHE A 6 -5.24 -7.33 9.80
N ASN A 7 -4.51 -8.44 9.86
CA ASN A 7 -4.61 -9.37 10.99
C ASN A 7 -4.16 -8.75 12.32
N GLN A 8 -3.14 -7.89 12.30
CA GLN A 8 -2.78 -7.12 13.51
C GLN A 8 -3.93 -6.20 13.95
N LEU A 9 -4.64 -5.58 12.99
CA LEU A 9 -5.84 -4.80 13.28
C LEU A 9 -6.94 -5.68 13.90
N VAL A 10 -7.23 -6.85 13.32
CA VAL A 10 -8.23 -7.81 13.84
C VAL A 10 -7.91 -8.17 15.29
N ALA A 11 -6.68 -8.57 15.59
CA ALA A 11 -6.24 -8.90 16.96
C ALA A 11 -6.43 -7.73 17.93
N THR A 12 -6.05 -6.52 17.48
CA THR A 12 -6.19 -5.29 18.28
C THR A 12 -7.64 -4.96 18.59
N ILE A 13 -8.52 -5.04 17.59
CA ILE A 13 -9.95 -4.73 17.75
C ILE A 13 -10.63 -5.76 18.65
N ARG A 14 -10.36 -7.05 18.48
CA ARG A 14 -10.93 -8.11 19.34
C ARG A 14 -10.57 -7.88 20.80
N LYS A 15 -9.29 -7.64 21.09
CA LYS A 15 -8.82 -7.33 22.45
C LYS A 15 -9.49 -6.07 23.01
N ALA A 16 -9.68 -5.05 22.18
CA ALA A 16 -10.33 -3.80 22.58
C ALA A 16 -11.84 -4.01 22.88
N TYR A 17 -12.54 -4.86 22.12
CA TYR A 17 -13.92 -5.24 22.41
C TYR A 17 -14.05 -5.97 23.75
N GLU A 18 -13.16 -6.93 24.04
CA GLU A 18 -13.11 -7.64 25.34
C GLU A 18 -12.90 -6.67 26.51
N ALA A 19 -12.12 -5.61 26.30
CA ALA A 19 -11.84 -4.57 27.28
C ALA A 19 -12.89 -3.43 27.31
N TYR A 20 -13.88 -3.43 26.40
CA TYR A 20 -14.82 -2.33 26.19
C TYR A 20 -14.13 -0.99 25.85
N ASP A 21 -12.93 -1.03 25.26
CA ASP A 21 -12.18 0.16 24.85
C ASP A 21 -12.52 0.59 23.40
N PHE A 22 -13.65 1.25 23.25
CA PHE A 22 -14.13 1.74 21.94
C PHE A 22 -13.23 2.84 21.36
N MET A 23 -12.48 3.56 22.19
CA MET A 23 -11.55 4.56 21.71
C MET A 23 -10.32 3.92 21.03
N ALA A 24 -9.84 2.80 21.56
CA ALA A 24 -8.77 2.02 20.94
C ALA A 24 -9.24 1.47 19.58
N ILE A 25 -10.49 0.95 19.48
CA ILE A 25 -11.07 0.50 18.21
C ILE A 25 -11.09 1.63 17.19
N TYR A 26 -11.66 2.79 17.56
CA TYR A 26 -11.73 3.95 16.67
C TYR A 26 -10.34 4.35 16.13
N LYS A 27 -9.36 4.50 17.01
CA LYS A 27 -8.00 4.89 16.63
C LYS A 27 -7.34 3.87 15.70
N ALA A 28 -7.47 2.58 16.01
CA ALA A 28 -6.88 1.50 15.21
C ALA A 28 -7.51 1.44 13.81
N VAL A 29 -8.84 1.50 13.72
CA VAL A 29 -9.57 1.47 12.44
C VAL A 29 -9.23 2.69 11.59
N VAL A 30 -9.31 3.90 12.17
CA VAL A 30 -9.02 5.13 11.43
C VAL A 30 -7.58 5.14 10.94
N ASN A 31 -6.61 4.74 11.76
CA ASN A 31 -5.21 4.67 11.33
C ASN A 31 -5.03 3.69 10.17
N PHE A 32 -5.55 2.47 10.28
CA PHE A 32 -5.44 1.47 9.23
C PHE A 32 -6.08 1.94 7.92
N ILE A 33 -7.31 2.48 7.98
CA ILE A 33 -8.02 2.95 6.77
C ILE A 33 -7.28 4.13 6.12
N THR A 34 -6.79 5.08 6.89
CA THR A 34 -6.20 6.30 6.33
C THR A 34 -4.75 6.11 5.90
N VAL A 35 -3.95 5.39 6.68
CA VAL A 35 -2.50 5.25 6.45
C VAL A 35 -2.20 4.00 5.62
N ASP A 36 -2.56 2.83 6.13
CA ASP A 36 -2.16 1.56 5.50
C ASP A 36 -3.00 1.29 4.24
N LEU A 37 -4.30 1.49 4.30
CA LEU A 37 -5.21 1.16 3.20
C LEU A 37 -5.27 2.27 2.15
N SER A 38 -5.70 3.48 2.51
CA SER A 38 -5.94 4.55 1.54
C SER A 38 -4.67 5.19 1.01
N ALA A 39 -3.76 5.63 1.89
CA ALA A 39 -2.57 6.36 1.48
C ALA A 39 -1.47 5.47 0.88
N PHE A 40 -1.55 4.16 1.08
CA PHE A 40 -0.59 3.22 0.52
C PHE A 40 -1.26 2.21 -0.43
N TYR A 41 -2.00 1.22 0.12
CA TYR A 41 -2.38 0.05 -0.65
C TYR A 41 -3.33 0.36 -1.81
N LEU A 42 -4.39 1.12 -1.56
CA LEU A 42 -5.33 1.52 -2.62
C LEU A 42 -4.70 2.47 -3.64
N ASP A 43 -3.73 3.28 -3.23
CA ASP A 43 -3.13 4.27 -4.10
C ASP A 43 -2.36 3.63 -5.26
N PHE A 44 -1.53 2.61 -5.01
CA PHE A 44 -0.85 1.90 -6.10
C PHE A 44 -1.69 0.78 -6.73
N ALA A 45 -2.56 0.12 -5.95
CA ALA A 45 -3.35 -1.00 -6.42
C ALA A 45 -4.41 -0.61 -7.46
N LYS A 46 -4.88 0.65 -7.44
CA LYS A 46 -5.81 1.17 -8.47
C LYS A 46 -5.26 0.99 -9.87
N ASP A 47 -3.96 1.22 -10.06
CA ASP A 47 -3.32 1.12 -11.37
C ASP A 47 -3.30 -0.33 -11.87
N VAL A 48 -3.13 -1.31 -10.96
CA VAL A 48 -3.24 -2.73 -11.31
C VAL A 48 -4.69 -3.12 -11.60
N VAL A 49 -5.60 -2.78 -10.70
CA VAL A 49 -7.00 -3.23 -10.79
C VAL A 49 -7.73 -2.64 -12.02
N TYR A 50 -7.43 -1.41 -12.41
CA TYR A 50 -8.09 -0.76 -13.54
C TYR A 50 -7.39 -0.97 -14.89
N ILE A 51 -6.08 -1.24 -14.88
CA ILE A 51 -5.28 -1.31 -16.10
C ILE A 51 -5.09 -2.74 -16.57
N GLU A 52 -4.79 -3.65 -15.66
CA GLU A 52 -4.49 -5.05 -15.99
C GLU A 52 -5.70 -5.82 -16.53
N ALA A 53 -5.43 -6.85 -17.32
CA ALA A 53 -6.45 -7.73 -17.88
C ALA A 53 -7.21 -8.47 -16.76
N ALA A 54 -8.44 -8.89 -17.04
CA ALA A 54 -9.32 -9.52 -16.05
C ALA A 54 -8.76 -10.84 -15.48
N ASP A 55 -7.94 -11.55 -16.25
CA ASP A 55 -7.28 -12.81 -15.91
C ASP A 55 -5.85 -12.61 -15.33
N ASN A 56 -5.37 -11.38 -15.27
CA ASN A 56 -4.05 -11.07 -14.69
C ASN A 56 -3.99 -11.50 -13.22
N LEU A 57 -2.94 -12.25 -12.86
CA LEU A 57 -2.77 -12.83 -11.53
C LEU A 57 -2.68 -11.75 -10.43
N ALA A 58 -1.87 -10.71 -10.64
CA ALA A 58 -1.70 -9.64 -9.66
C ALA A 58 -3.02 -8.90 -9.40
N ARG A 59 -3.80 -8.61 -10.48
CA ARG A 59 -5.14 -8.03 -10.35
C ARG A 59 -6.06 -8.90 -9.50
N ARG A 60 -6.10 -10.20 -9.76
CA ARG A 60 -6.96 -11.13 -9.02
C ARG A 60 -6.53 -11.29 -7.56
N GLN A 61 -5.23 -11.33 -7.31
CA GLN A 61 -4.70 -11.35 -5.94
C GLN A 61 -5.10 -10.10 -5.15
N MET A 62 -4.97 -8.91 -5.76
CA MET A 62 -5.38 -7.66 -5.10
C MET A 62 -6.88 -7.61 -4.85
N GLN A 63 -7.71 -8.06 -5.80
CA GLN A 63 -9.17 -8.15 -5.61
C GLN A 63 -9.53 -9.11 -4.48
N THR A 64 -8.83 -10.23 -4.34
CA THR A 64 -9.04 -11.18 -3.23
C THR A 64 -8.71 -10.53 -1.88
N VAL A 65 -7.60 -9.81 -1.79
CA VAL A 65 -7.23 -9.07 -0.56
C VAL A 65 -8.24 -7.97 -0.24
N PHE A 66 -8.71 -7.23 -1.24
CA PHE A 66 -9.76 -6.21 -1.05
C PHE A 66 -11.05 -6.81 -0.50
N TYR A 67 -11.49 -7.93 -1.08
CA TYR A 67 -12.69 -8.61 -0.65
C TYR A 67 -12.56 -9.13 0.79
N ASP A 68 -11.47 -9.80 1.11
CA ASP A 68 -11.19 -10.31 2.45
C ASP A 68 -11.18 -9.19 3.51
N ILE A 69 -10.48 -8.08 3.23
CA ILE A 69 -10.47 -6.91 4.11
C ILE A 69 -11.88 -6.32 4.24
N LEU A 70 -12.62 -6.16 3.14
CA LEU A 70 -13.97 -5.58 3.15
C LEU A 70 -14.93 -6.41 4.00
N VAL A 71 -14.97 -7.71 3.80
CA VAL A 71 -15.82 -8.62 4.58
C VAL A 71 -15.48 -8.56 6.06
N LYS A 72 -14.21 -8.74 6.40
CA LYS A 72 -13.77 -8.80 7.81
C LYS A 72 -13.92 -7.45 8.52
N ILE A 73 -13.61 -6.32 7.87
CA ILE A 73 -13.77 -5.00 8.49
C ILE A 73 -15.25 -4.65 8.70
N THR A 74 -16.13 -5.08 7.79
CA THR A 74 -17.58 -4.92 7.94
C THR A 74 -18.06 -5.66 9.18
N LYS A 75 -17.66 -6.92 9.37
CA LYS A 75 -17.97 -7.70 10.57
C LYS A 75 -17.45 -7.03 11.85
N LEU A 76 -16.19 -6.55 11.82
CA LEU A 76 -15.58 -5.87 12.98
C LEU A 76 -16.29 -4.57 13.37
N LEU A 77 -16.87 -3.85 12.40
CA LEU A 77 -17.57 -2.59 12.64
C LEU A 77 -19.04 -2.77 13.01
N THR A 78 -19.61 -3.94 12.78
CA THR A 78 -21.05 -4.23 13.02
C THR A 78 -21.52 -3.85 14.42
N PRO A 79 -20.78 -4.12 15.54
CA PRO A 79 -21.25 -3.74 16.87
C PRO A 79 -21.35 -2.22 17.11
N ILE A 80 -20.64 -1.41 16.30
CA ILE A 80 -20.59 0.06 16.45
C ILE A 80 -21.44 0.75 15.39
N LEU A 81 -21.41 0.25 14.16
CA LEU A 81 -22.08 0.81 12.97
C LEU A 81 -23.02 -0.21 12.31
N PRO A 82 -24.04 -0.75 13.03
CA PRO A 82 -24.84 -1.87 12.54
C PRO A 82 -25.55 -1.56 11.22
N HIS A 83 -26.09 -0.37 11.04
CA HIS A 83 -26.82 -0.02 9.82
C HIS A 83 -25.89 0.13 8.61
N THR A 84 -24.73 0.75 8.78
CA THR A 84 -23.74 0.88 7.72
C THR A 84 -23.16 -0.48 7.34
N ALA A 85 -22.88 -1.33 8.33
CA ALA A 85 -22.38 -2.67 8.10
C ALA A 85 -23.39 -3.53 7.35
N GLU A 86 -24.69 -3.45 7.70
CA GLU A 86 -25.76 -4.17 7.01
C GLU A 86 -25.95 -3.67 5.57
N GLU A 87 -25.84 -2.37 5.34
CA GLU A 87 -25.88 -1.82 3.98
C GLU A 87 -24.71 -2.33 3.13
N ILE A 88 -23.46 -2.31 3.65
CA ILE A 88 -22.31 -2.88 2.94
C ILE A 88 -22.55 -4.37 2.66
N TRP A 89 -23.02 -5.11 3.66
CA TRP A 89 -23.26 -6.55 3.56
C TRP A 89 -24.24 -6.90 2.45
N SER A 90 -25.26 -6.10 2.25
CA SER A 90 -26.26 -6.31 1.20
C SER A 90 -25.69 -6.28 -0.24
N TYR A 91 -24.48 -5.75 -0.43
CA TYR A 91 -23.77 -5.76 -1.71
C TYR A 91 -22.75 -6.90 -1.85
N LEU A 92 -22.57 -7.73 -0.81
CA LEU A 92 -21.63 -8.86 -0.84
C LEU A 92 -22.36 -10.12 -1.31
N GLU A 93 -22.05 -10.58 -2.52
CA GLU A 93 -22.79 -11.69 -3.19
C GLU A 93 -22.36 -13.08 -2.71
N PHE A 94 -21.20 -13.23 -2.06
CA PHE A 94 -20.58 -14.52 -1.76
C PHE A 94 -20.61 -14.91 -0.29
N GLU A 95 -21.23 -14.10 0.56
CA GLU A 95 -21.33 -14.40 1.98
C GLU A 95 -22.53 -15.29 2.28
N PRO A 96 -22.36 -16.32 3.16
CA PRO A 96 -23.41 -17.31 3.41
C PRO A 96 -24.57 -16.78 4.26
N GLU A 97 -24.30 -15.77 5.10
CA GLU A 97 -25.30 -15.24 6.03
C GLU A 97 -26.13 -14.13 5.39
N GLU A 98 -27.43 -14.18 5.56
CA GLU A 98 -28.36 -13.17 5.04
C GLU A 98 -28.11 -11.78 5.67
N TYR A 99 -27.75 -11.75 6.96
CA TYR A 99 -27.48 -10.53 7.72
C TYR A 99 -26.08 -10.59 8.35
N VAL A 100 -25.35 -9.48 8.30
CA VAL A 100 -24.00 -9.43 8.88
C VAL A 100 -23.98 -9.75 10.38
N GLN A 101 -25.05 -9.44 11.10
CA GLN A 101 -25.16 -9.69 12.54
C GLN A 101 -25.26 -11.19 12.89
N LEU A 102 -25.53 -12.06 11.93
CA LEU A 102 -25.52 -13.51 12.12
C LEU A 102 -24.12 -14.11 11.92
N SER A 103 -23.20 -13.34 11.38
CA SER A 103 -21.83 -13.77 11.15
C SER A 103 -20.96 -13.63 12.41
N GLU A 104 -19.95 -14.49 12.52
CA GLU A 104 -18.97 -14.40 13.60
C GLU A 104 -17.93 -13.30 13.35
N LEU A 105 -17.44 -12.69 14.42
CA LEU A 105 -16.31 -11.76 14.34
C LEU A 105 -15.07 -12.51 13.85
N PRO A 106 -14.32 -11.93 12.89
CA PRO A 106 -13.14 -12.59 12.36
C PRO A 106 -12.07 -12.80 13.43
N GLU A 107 -11.36 -13.91 13.31
CA GLU A 107 -10.19 -14.19 14.15
C GLU A 107 -8.92 -13.77 13.42
N ALA A 108 -7.90 -13.39 14.20
CA ALA A 108 -6.59 -13.11 13.63
C ALA A 108 -5.90 -14.42 13.26
N GLU A 109 -5.45 -14.50 12.03
CA GLU A 109 -4.69 -15.65 11.52
C GLU A 109 -3.19 -15.42 11.78
N VAL A 110 -2.46 -16.49 12.09
CA VAL A 110 -1.01 -16.43 12.20
C VAL A 110 -0.39 -16.98 10.93
N PHE A 111 0.41 -16.16 10.25
CA PHE A 111 1.14 -16.56 9.05
C PHE A 111 2.59 -16.90 9.40
N GLU A 112 3.10 -17.98 8.82
CA GLU A 112 4.51 -18.31 8.91
C GLU A 112 5.36 -17.18 8.30
N GLY A 113 6.40 -16.75 9.03
CA GLY A 113 7.28 -15.67 8.58
C GLY A 113 6.69 -14.26 8.62
N GLN A 114 5.52 -14.06 9.23
CA GLN A 114 4.86 -12.75 9.29
C GLN A 114 5.74 -11.64 9.89
N ASP A 115 6.56 -11.95 10.88
CA ASP A 115 7.42 -10.95 11.53
C ASP A 115 8.51 -10.44 10.56
N ASN A 116 9.10 -11.31 9.77
CA ASN A 116 10.05 -10.92 8.72
C ASN A 116 9.37 -10.08 7.65
N ILE A 117 8.17 -10.46 7.21
CA ILE A 117 7.40 -9.66 6.24
C ILE A 117 7.13 -8.26 6.79
N LEU A 118 6.77 -8.14 8.05
CA LEU A 118 6.51 -6.84 8.67
C LEU A 118 7.79 -6.00 8.76
N GLU A 119 8.90 -6.59 9.18
CA GLU A 119 10.19 -5.90 9.31
C GLU A 119 10.68 -5.36 7.96
N GLU A 120 10.68 -6.19 6.92
CA GLU A 120 11.06 -5.80 5.56
C GLU A 120 10.16 -4.68 5.00
N TRP A 121 8.85 -4.83 5.17
CA TRP A 121 7.92 -3.83 4.67
C TRP A 121 7.90 -2.54 5.48
N ASP A 122 8.12 -2.57 6.78
CA ASP A 122 8.24 -1.35 7.60
C ASP A 122 9.53 -0.58 7.25
N ALA A 123 10.63 -1.30 6.94
CA ALA A 123 11.83 -0.69 6.38
C ALA A 123 11.57 -0.06 4.99
N PHE A 124 10.87 -0.77 4.10
CA PHE A 124 10.44 -0.22 2.81
C PHE A 124 9.52 0.99 2.95
N MET A 125 8.57 0.99 3.89
CA MET A 125 7.69 2.14 4.12
C MET A 125 8.47 3.37 4.58
N THR A 126 9.55 3.19 5.34
CA THR A 126 10.46 4.26 5.70
C THR A 126 11.14 4.85 4.46
N LEU A 127 11.70 3.99 3.59
CA LEU A 127 12.29 4.38 2.31
C LEU A 127 11.27 5.10 1.41
N ARG A 128 10.06 4.55 1.31
CA ARG A 128 8.97 5.16 0.53
C ARG A 128 8.64 6.56 1.01
N ASN A 129 8.57 6.79 2.31
CA ASN A 129 8.30 8.11 2.87
C ASN A 129 9.44 9.10 2.53
N GLN A 130 10.68 8.64 2.48
CA GLN A 130 11.83 9.46 2.06
C GLN A 130 11.76 9.77 0.55
N ALA A 131 11.47 8.78 -0.29
CA ALA A 131 11.27 8.96 -1.73
C ALA A 131 10.11 9.94 -2.03
N GLN A 132 9.00 9.87 -1.28
CA GLN A 132 7.89 10.80 -1.43
C GLN A 132 8.29 12.25 -1.10
N LYS A 133 9.18 12.48 -0.12
CA LYS A 133 9.71 13.83 0.16
C LYS A 133 10.53 14.36 -1.01
N ALA A 134 11.37 13.53 -1.62
CA ALA A 134 12.14 13.91 -2.80
C ALA A 134 11.21 14.23 -4.01
N LEU A 135 10.18 13.42 -4.23
CA LEU A 135 9.16 13.69 -5.26
C LEU A 135 8.35 14.97 -4.98
N GLU A 136 8.06 15.26 -3.71
CA GLU A 136 7.39 16.51 -3.32
C GLU A 136 8.27 17.73 -3.58
N GLU A 137 9.55 17.65 -3.26
CA GLU A 137 10.52 18.72 -3.56
C GLU A 137 10.62 18.96 -5.07
N ALA A 138 10.68 17.89 -5.87
CA ALA A 138 10.69 17.99 -7.33
C ALA A 138 9.40 18.63 -7.89
N ARG A 139 8.24 18.38 -7.28
CA ARG A 139 6.98 19.07 -7.63
C ARG A 139 7.01 20.55 -7.27
N ASN A 140 7.51 20.90 -6.10
CA ASN A 140 7.61 22.27 -5.64
C ASN A 140 8.56 23.11 -6.49
N THR A 141 9.65 22.48 -6.98
CA THR A 141 10.63 23.11 -7.91
C THR A 141 10.20 23.01 -9.38
N LYS A 142 9.03 22.38 -9.67
CA LYS A 142 8.46 22.20 -11.01
C LYS A 142 9.33 21.37 -11.97
N VAL A 143 10.14 20.49 -11.45
CA VAL A 143 10.84 19.46 -12.23
C VAL A 143 9.84 18.45 -12.80
N ILE A 144 8.82 18.11 -12.00
CA ILE A 144 7.68 17.27 -12.40
C ILE A 144 6.36 17.92 -11.97
N GLY A 145 5.27 17.60 -12.65
CA GLY A 145 3.91 17.97 -12.23
C GLY A 145 3.23 16.86 -11.44
N LYS A 146 3.44 15.60 -11.84
CA LYS A 146 2.86 14.40 -11.22
C LYS A 146 3.94 13.36 -10.98
N SER A 147 3.74 12.48 -9.99
CA SER A 147 4.69 11.40 -9.69
C SER A 147 4.95 10.47 -10.88
N LEU A 148 3.92 10.19 -11.70
CA LEU A 148 4.06 9.39 -12.92
C LEU A 148 4.85 10.09 -14.05
N GLU A 149 5.26 11.34 -13.88
CA GLU A 149 6.19 12.00 -14.81
C GLU A 149 7.65 11.82 -14.37
N ALA A 150 7.88 11.17 -13.20
CA ALA A 150 9.19 11.06 -12.61
C ALA A 150 9.98 9.86 -13.14
N HIS A 151 11.26 10.10 -13.39
CA HIS A 151 12.33 9.14 -13.31
C HIS A 151 13.02 9.33 -11.95
N LEU A 152 12.85 8.39 -11.04
CA LEU A 152 13.46 8.40 -9.72
C LEU A 152 14.76 7.60 -9.74
N THR A 153 15.86 8.19 -9.30
CA THR A 153 17.09 7.46 -9.07
C THR A 153 17.33 7.32 -7.56
N ILE A 154 17.55 6.11 -7.09
CA ILE A 154 17.85 5.77 -5.71
C ILE A 154 19.33 5.41 -5.61
N TYR A 155 20.10 6.23 -4.90
CA TYR A 155 21.48 5.97 -4.54
C TYR A 155 21.47 5.25 -3.20
N ALA A 156 21.68 3.94 -3.21
CA ALA A 156 21.38 3.06 -2.10
C ALA A 156 22.59 2.27 -1.62
N SER A 157 22.73 2.13 -0.31
CA SER A 157 23.67 1.19 0.31
C SER A 157 23.38 -0.26 -0.13
N GLU A 158 24.30 -1.18 0.11
CA GLU A 158 24.08 -2.59 -0.19
C GLU A 158 22.90 -3.17 0.60
N GLU A 159 22.70 -2.72 1.83
CA GLU A 159 21.57 -3.14 2.69
C GLU A 159 20.22 -2.74 2.10
N VAL A 160 20.10 -1.48 1.66
CA VAL A 160 18.86 -0.99 1.03
C VAL A 160 18.59 -1.71 -0.30
N ARG A 161 19.62 -1.98 -1.11
CA ARG A 161 19.45 -2.74 -2.37
C ARG A 161 19.02 -4.18 -2.11
N THR A 162 19.57 -4.80 -1.07
CA THR A 162 19.17 -6.15 -0.63
C THR A 162 17.71 -6.17 -0.21
N LEU A 163 17.28 -5.20 0.60
CA LEU A 163 15.88 -5.03 1.00
C LEU A 163 14.96 -4.91 -0.22
N LEU A 164 15.28 -4.01 -1.17
CA LEU A 164 14.45 -3.80 -2.36
C LEU A 164 14.35 -5.05 -3.25
N THR A 165 15.40 -5.86 -3.28
CA THR A 165 15.41 -7.14 -3.99
C THR A 165 14.57 -8.20 -3.27
N ALA A 166 14.63 -8.24 -1.94
CA ALA A 166 13.91 -9.21 -1.12
C ALA A 166 12.38 -9.02 -1.19
N LEU A 167 11.90 -7.80 -1.43
CA LEU A 167 10.46 -7.52 -1.56
C LEU A 167 9.79 -8.20 -2.76
N ASP A 168 10.55 -8.67 -3.75
CA ASP A 168 10.05 -9.34 -4.97
C ASP A 168 8.82 -8.64 -5.59
N SER A 169 8.90 -7.32 -5.69
CA SER A 169 7.79 -6.46 -6.11
C SER A 169 8.25 -5.39 -7.10
N ASP A 170 7.34 -4.87 -7.93
CA ASP A 170 7.61 -3.71 -8.77
C ASP A 170 7.73 -2.44 -7.92
N ILE A 171 8.96 -2.09 -7.56
CA ILE A 171 9.27 -0.94 -6.71
C ILE A 171 8.84 0.37 -7.38
N ALA A 172 8.96 0.50 -8.71
CA ALA A 172 8.48 1.68 -9.42
C ALA A 172 6.96 1.88 -9.25
N GLN A 173 6.21 0.77 -9.28
CA GLN A 173 4.77 0.78 -9.05
C GLN A 173 4.43 1.14 -7.59
N LEU A 174 5.15 0.59 -6.62
CA LEU A 174 4.95 0.89 -5.20
C LEU A 174 5.28 2.35 -4.84
N LEU A 175 6.20 2.97 -5.58
CA LEU A 175 6.56 4.39 -5.44
C LEU A 175 5.73 5.31 -6.36
N ILE A 176 4.93 4.73 -7.27
CA ILE A 176 4.07 5.45 -8.23
C ILE A 176 4.90 6.37 -9.12
N VAL A 177 5.98 5.85 -9.68
CA VAL A 177 6.84 6.52 -10.65
C VAL A 177 6.87 5.75 -11.98
N SER A 178 7.17 6.44 -13.08
CA SER A 178 7.23 5.79 -14.39
C SER A 178 8.54 5.07 -14.62
N GLN A 179 9.64 5.66 -14.17
CA GLN A 179 10.98 5.09 -14.33
C GLN A 179 11.72 5.08 -12.99
N LEU A 180 12.49 4.03 -12.77
CA LEU A 180 13.26 3.82 -11.56
C LEU A 180 14.66 3.31 -11.90
N THR A 181 15.66 3.95 -11.32
CA THR A 181 17.04 3.47 -11.34
C THR A 181 17.51 3.27 -9.89
N ILE A 182 18.10 2.13 -9.58
CA ILE A 182 18.71 1.84 -8.28
C ILE A 182 20.20 1.62 -8.54
N THR A 183 21.05 2.40 -7.85
CA THR A 183 22.49 2.37 -8.07
C THR A 183 23.26 2.43 -6.75
N ASP A 184 24.51 1.98 -6.78
CA ASP A 184 25.50 2.11 -5.69
C ASP A 184 26.51 3.24 -5.94
N GLU A 185 26.32 4.02 -7.00
CA GLU A 185 27.15 5.18 -7.29
C GLU A 185 27.01 6.24 -6.20
N ALA A 186 28.01 7.11 -6.10
CA ALA A 186 27.96 8.25 -5.20
C ALA A 186 26.83 9.21 -5.62
N ALA A 187 25.98 9.59 -4.68
CA ALA A 187 24.93 10.55 -4.95
C ALA A 187 25.51 11.92 -5.33
N PRO A 188 24.94 12.60 -6.34
CA PRO A 188 25.37 13.94 -6.71
C PRO A 188 25.02 14.97 -5.61
N ALA A 189 25.66 16.14 -5.66
CA ALA A 189 25.55 17.14 -4.60
C ALA A 189 24.14 17.76 -4.45
N ASP A 190 23.31 17.66 -5.47
CA ASP A 190 21.92 18.12 -5.51
C ASP A 190 20.89 17.04 -5.15
N ALA A 191 21.35 15.84 -4.79
CA ALA A 191 20.46 14.77 -4.34
C ALA A 191 19.82 15.10 -2.98
N VAL A 192 18.56 14.69 -2.83
CA VAL A 192 17.89 14.74 -1.52
C VAL A 192 18.39 13.58 -0.68
N ALA A 193 19.29 13.87 0.26
CA ALA A 193 20.00 12.87 1.03
C ALA A 193 19.35 12.59 2.40
N PHE A 194 19.35 11.31 2.77
CA PHE A 194 19.03 10.78 4.08
C PHE A 194 20.20 9.94 4.60
N GLU A 195 20.11 9.34 5.78
CA GLU A 195 21.21 8.64 6.42
C GLU A 195 21.81 7.52 5.54
N ASP A 196 20.94 6.65 4.97
CA ASP A 196 21.36 5.44 4.24
C ASP A 196 21.03 5.47 2.75
N VAL A 197 20.40 6.53 2.25
CA VAL A 197 19.90 6.62 0.89
C VAL A 197 19.82 8.08 0.43
N ALA A 198 20.02 8.31 -0.87
CA ALA A 198 19.74 9.59 -1.49
C ALA A 198 18.91 9.42 -2.77
N PHE A 199 18.23 10.48 -3.15
CA PHE A 199 17.31 10.46 -4.29
C PHE A 199 17.57 11.63 -5.22
N THR A 200 17.52 11.37 -6.53
CA THR A 200 17.34 12.42 -7.53
C THR A 200 16.08 12.15 -8.32
N VAL A 201 15.44 13.23 -8.74
CA VAL A 201 14.22 13.18 -9.54
C VAL A 201 14.44 13.95 -10.83
N ALA A 202 14.22 13.28 -11.96
CA ALA A 202 14.22 13.89 -13.28
C ALA A 202 12.87 13.63 -13.95
N HIS A 203 12.60 14.34 -15.06
CA HIS A 203 11.45 14.01 -15.91
C HIS A 203 11.72 12.68 -16.63
N ALA A 204 10.76 11.76 -16.60
CA ALA A 204 10.85 10.48 -17.30
C ALA A 204 10.92 10.66 -18.81
N GLU A 205 11.69 9.82 -19.50
CA GLU A 205 11.87 9.86 -20.95
C GLU A 205 10.79 9.03 -21.66
N GLY A 206 10.23 9.56 -22.75
CA GLY A 206 9.25 8.84 -23.58
C GLY A 206 7.94 9.58 -23.74
N ALA A 207 6.89 8.85 -24.15
CA ALA A 207 5.54 9.37 -24.30
C ALA A 207 4.62 8.88 -23.17
N VAL A 208 3.58 9.65 -22.90
CA VAL A 208 2.57 9.28 -21.89
C VAL A 208 1.64 8.22 -22.46
N CYS A 209 1.55 7.08 -21.84
CA CYS A 209 0.58 6.05 -22.21
C CYS A 209 -0.85 6.53 -21.95
N ASP A 210 -1.72 6.47 -22.96
CA ASP A 210 -3.11 6.93 -22.83
C ASP A 210 -3.93 6.10 -21.83
N ARG A 211 -3.55 4.85 -21.59
CA ARG A 211 -4.23 3.94 -20.68
C ARG A 211 -3.77 4.09 -19.23
N CYS A 212 -2.47 3.89 -18.97
CA CYS A 212 -1.94 3.86 -17.60
C CYS A 212 -1.31 5.17 -17.13
N ARG A 213 -1.14 6.14 -18.05
CA ARG A 213 -0.53 7.45 -17.77
C ARG A 213 0.95 7.40 -17.36
N ARG A 214 1.59 6.24 -17.38
CA ARG A 214 3.04 6.14 -17.23
C ARG A 214 3.73 6.73 -18.46
N VAL A 215 4.90 7.29 -18.26
CA VAL A 215 5.80 7.74 -19.33
C VAL A 215 6.71 6.59 -19.70
N ASP A 216 6.68 6.16 -20.96
CA ASP A 216 7.44 5.00 -21.43
C ASP A 216 8.11 5.34 -22.77
N PRO A 217 9.40 5.01 -22.97
CA PRO A 217 10.11 5.26 -24.22
C PRO A 217 9.63 4.39 -25.38
N THR A 218 8.86 3.34 -25.11
CA THR A 218 8.32 2.41 -26.12
C THR A 218 6.89 2.70 -26.54
N THR A 219 6.27 3.73 -25.96
CA THR A 219 4.87 4.11 -26.24
C THR A 219 4.74 5.00 -27.46
#